data_6dc9d3591f709478ad1665d0ba89be1c
#
_entry.id   6dc9d3591f709478ad1665d0ba89be1c
#
_cell.length_a   1.000
_cell.length_b   1.000
_cell.length_c   1.000
_cell.angle_alpha   90.00
_cell.angle_beta   90.00
_cell.angle_gamma   90.00
#
_symmetry.space_group_name_H-M   'P 1'
#
loop_
_entity.id
_entity.type
_entity.pdbx_description
1 polymer ?
#
loop_
_entity_poly.entity_id
_entity_poly.type
_entity_poly.pdbx_seq_one_letter_code
_entity_poly.pdbx_strand_id
1 'polypeptide(L)'
;MRKWWTRTAGGLPRTFWHLWTATLINRLGSFVAIYLGVYLVSVRDFSPAYAGMVIGLHGAGSAAGGVLGGVVADRWGRRPAMLSGNVAAAAIALSLGLSGHPAAIAALTLLLGLCLGVARPAFTATIIDVVGERDRLRALTLNYWAINIGFSVAATIAGLLVRVDPVLLFVINATVLLGTAALIGLTVPESRPAVTAAGPAARGDSGGLGTVLRDRVFLTFTALTGLAWLCIEASVLLPVALQADGLPATAYGPIIAVNGLMIVLGQLFVPRLVGRFDRSRTVAVAVLVIGTGFALTALADSVWFYAFTVLVWTLGEMAMTPANSALTADLSPAAQRGRYQGVYSLGHAFATFAGPILGGQVAHRVSVDALWLGLSGLALVVAAANLFAARSRNRRIAALRAATAAPTPPAVAVAA
;
A
#
# COMPACT_ATOMS: atom_id res chain seq x y z
N MET A 1 23.61 -11.90 17.46
CA MET A 1 22.13 -11.81 17.45
C MET A 1 21.58 -10.97 18.60
N ARG A 2 21.92 -11.22 19.87
CA ARG A 2 21.37 -10.50 21.04
C ARG A 2 21.59 -8.97 21.00
N LYS A 3 22.78 -8.48 20.60
CA LYS A 3 23.07 -7.03 20.44
C LYS A 3 22.31 -6.38 19.29
N TRP A 4 21.98 -7.13 18.25
CA TRP A 4 21.17 -6.64 17.13
C TRP A 4 19.71 -6.49 17.53
N TRP A 5 19.14 -7.49 18.24
CA TRP A 5 17.77 -7.44 18.76
C TRP A 5 17.57 -6.28 19.75
N THR A 6 18.50 -6.06 20.67
CA THR A 6 18.41 -4.92 21.61
C THR A 6 18.47 -3.57 20.90
N ARG A 7 19.22 -3.46 19.81
CA ARG A 7 19.28 -2.22 19.00
C ARG A 7 18.05 -2.05 18.10
N THR A 8 17.43 -3.12 17.63
CA THR A 8 16.31 -3.07 16.67
C THR A 8 14.97 -3.03 17.39
N ALA A 9 14.79 -3.79 18.46
CA ALA A 9 13.51 -3.94 19.16
C ALA A 9 13.53 -3.39 20.60
N GLY A 10 14.69 -3.19 21.22
CA GLY A 10 14.80 -2.71 22.61
C GLY A 10 14.41 -1.25 22.78
N GLY A 11 13.84 -0.91 23.96
CA GLY A 11 13.57 0.48 24.35
C GLY A 11 12.27 1.09 23.78
N LEU A 12 11.50 0.37 22.98
CA LEU A 12 10.20 0.85 22.50
C LEU A 12 9.10 0.65 23.58
N PRO A 13 8.13 1.57 23.67
CA PRO A 13 7.06 1.51 24.68
C PRO A 13 6.21 0.25 24.56
N ARG A 14 5.62 -0.22 25.66
CA ARG A 14 4.70 -1.37 25.67
C ARG A 14 3.51 -1.16 24.72
N THR A 15 2.97 0.04 24.66
CA THR A 15 1.87 0.40 23.76
C THR A 15 2.23 0.19 22.28
N PHE A 16 3.49 0.47 21.89
CA PHE A 16 3.95 0.15 20.53
C PHE A 16 3.86 -1.36 20.24
N TRP A 17 4.26 -2.21 21.19
CA TRP A 17 4.21 -3.65 20.99
C TRP A 17 2.77 -4.19 20.94
N HIS A 18 1.82 -3.59 21.68
CA HIS A 18 0.41 -3.91 21.54
C HIS A 18 -0.13 -3.55 20.14
N LEU A 19 0.23 -2.38 19.62
CA LEU A 19 -0.12 -1.96 18.26
C LEU A 19 0.54 -2.84 17.19
N TRP A 20 1.80 -3.21 17.39
CA TRP A 20 2.53 -4.11 16.50
C TRP A 20 1.87 -5.49 16.45
N THR A 21 1.52 -6.04 17.61
CA THR A 21 0.79 -7.32 17.70
C THR A 21 -0.59 -7.22 17.07
N ALA A 22 -1.32 -6.12 17.31
CA ALA A 22 -2.61 -5.86 16.68
C ALA A 22 -2.48 -5.79 15.14
N THR A 23 -1.44 -5.13 14.63
CA THR A 23 -1.14 -5.11 13.18
C THR A 23 -0.85 -6.50 12.64
N LEU A 24 0.00 -7.28 13.33
CA LEU A 24 0.34 -8.64 12.92
C LEU A 24 -0.88 -9.54 12.88
N ILE A 25 -1.68 -9.57 13.95
CA ILE A 25 -2.91 -10.36 14.05
C ILE A 25 -3.88 -9.94 12.94
N ASN A 26 -4.11 -8.64 12.76
CA ASN A 26 -4.99 -8.12 11.72
C ASN A 26 -4.55 -8.60 10.32
N ARG A 27 -3.26 -8.59 10.04
CA ARG A 27 -2.70 -9.04 8.76
C ARG A 27 -2.73 -10.55 8.59
N LEU A 28 -2.49 -11.31 9.66
CA LEU A 28 -2.61 -12.76 9.65
C LEU A 28 -4.04 -13.24 9.31
N GLY A 29 -5.06 -12.43 9.58
CA GLY A 29 -6.46 -12.73 9.26
C GLY A 29 -6.99 -12.04 8.01
N SER A 30 -6.17 -11.31 7.24
CA SER A 30 -6.62 -10.56 6.05
C SER A 30 -6.90 -11.46 4.84
N PHE A 31 -7.55 -12.59 5.05
CA PHE A 31 -7.81 -13.61 4.02
C PHE A 31 -8.70 -13.09 2.89
N VAL A 32 -9.73 -12.33 3.23
CA VAL A 32 -10.67 -11.80 2.24
C VAL A 32 -9.95 -10.93 1.21
N ALA A 33 -9.09 -9.99 1.66
CA ALA A 33 -8.36 -9.11 0.75
C ALA A 33 -7.44 -9.89 -0.21
N ILE A 34 -6.85 -11.00 0.25
CA ILE A 34 -5.90 -11.81 -0.53
C ILE A 34 -6.62 -12.75 -1.50
N TYR A 35 -7.68 -13.40 -1.03
CA TYR A 35 -8.34 -14.49 -1.75
C TYR A 35 -9.67 -14.09 -2.40
N LEU A 36 -10.07 -12.83 -2.34
CA LEU A 36 -11.34 -12.38 -2.94
C LEU A 36 -11.38 -12.68 -4.44
N GLY A 37 -10.28 -12.50 -5.16
CA GLY A 37 -10.19 -12.82 -6.59
C GLY A 37 -10.39 -14.32 -6.86
N VAL A 38 -9.71 -15.19 -6.11
CA VAL A 38 -9.86 -16.64 -6.16
C VAL A 38 -11.30 -17.04 -5.85
N TYR A 39 -11.86 -16.50 -4.76
CA TYR A 39 -13.22 -16.79 -4.33
C TYR A 39 -14.23 -16.42 -5.41
N LEU A 40 -14.14 -15.24 -6.02
CA LEU A 40 -15.07 -14.78 -7.03
C LEU A 40 -14.97 -15.60 -8.31
N VAL A 41 -13.77 -15.91 -8.79
CA VAL A 41 -13.58 -16.58 -10.07
C VAL A 41 -13.69 -18.10 -9.93
N SER A 42 -12.98 -18.71 -8.96
CA SER A 42 -12.87 -20.18 -8.86
C SER A 42 -13.96 -20.84 -8.02
N VAL A 43 -14.65 -20.09 -7.12
CA VAL A 43 -15.69 -20.67 -6.24
C VAL A 43 -17.10 -20.22 -6.65
N ARG A 44 -17.21 -18.95 -7.12
CA ARG A 44 -18.50 -18.35 -7.48
C ARG A 44 -18.73 -18.25 -8.98
N ASP A 45 -17.78 -18.69 -9.81
CA ASP A 45 -17.83 -18.69 -11.28
C ASP A 45 -18.15 -17.31 -11.90
N PHE A 46 -17.76 -16.21 -11.21
CA PHE A 46 -17.87 -14.88 -11.76
C PHE A 46 -16.77 -14.61 -12.77
N SER A 47 -17.05 -13.75 -13.76
CA SER A 47 -16.07 -13.34 -14.75
C SER A 47 -14.88 -12.60 -14.15
N PRO A 48 -13.68 -12.68 -14.75
CA PRO A 48 -12.51 -11.88 -14.35
C PRO A 48 -12.79 -10.37 -14.34
N ALA A 49 -13.65 -9.89 -15.25
CA ALA A 49 -14.07 -8.49 -15.29
C ALA A 49 -14.85 -8.09 -14.02
N TYR A 50 -15.77 -8.94 -13.56
CA TYR A 50 -16.53 -8.70 -12.33
C TYR A 50 -15.59 -8.79 -11.11
N ALA A 51 -14.71 -9.78 -11.03
CA ALA A 51 -13.74 -9.90 -9.94
C ALA A 51 -12.83 -8.67 -9.86
N GLY A 52 -12.29 -8.23 -11.00
CA GLY A 52 -11.48 -7.00 -11.06
C GLY A 52 -12.25 -5.75 -10.63
N MET A 53 -13.52 -5.62 -11.04
CA MET A 53 -14.39 -4.52 -10.59
C MET A 53 -14.58 -4.54 -9.06
N VAL A 54 -14.88 -5.68 -8.47
CA VAL A 54 -15.12 -5.83 -7.02
C VAL A 54 -13.86 -5.52 -6.25
N ILE A 55 -12.69 -6.00 -6.68
CA ILE A 55 -11.41 -5.71 -6.04
C ILE A 55 -11.08 -4.21 -6.16
N GLY A 56 -11.33 -3.61 -7.33
CA GLY A 56 -11.16 -2.17 -7.52
C GLY A 56 -12.06 -1.35 -6.59
N LEU A 57 -13.32 -1.77 -6.39
CA LEU A 57 -14.23 -1.14 -5.42
C LEU A 57 -13.71 -1.22 -3.98
N HIS A 58 -13.07 -2.33 -3.58
CA HIS A 58 -12.36 -2.40 -2.31
C HIS A 58 -11.26 -1.33 -2.20
N GLY A 59 -10.48 -1.15 -3.28
CA GLY A 59 -9.45 -0.13 -3.36
C GLY A 59 -10.02 1.29 -3.24
N ALA A 60 -11.10 1.59 -3.96
CA ALA A 60 -11.81 2.87 -3.89
C ALA A 60 -12.34 3.15 -2.48
N GLY A 61 -12.97 2.14 -1.86
CA GLY A 61 -13.43 2.21 -0.47
C GLY A 61 -12.28 2.51 0.49
N SER A 62 -11.16 1.80 0.34
CA SER A 62 -9.97 2.00 1.19
C SER A 62 -9.38 3.39 1.06
N ALA A 63 -9.34 3.95 -0.15
CA ALA A 63 -8.87 5.31 -0.41
C ALA A 63 -9.80 6.35 0.24
N ALA A 64 -11.12 6.24 0.03
CA ALA A 64 -12.12 7.10 0.65
C ALA A 64 -12.08 6.99 2.18
N GLY A 65 -11.99 5.76 2.70
CA GLY A 65 -11.86 5.48 4.12
C GLY A 65 -10.61 6.09 4.73
N GLY A 66 -9.48 6.08 4.03
CA GLY A 66 -8.24 6.71 4.47
C GLY A 66 -8.37 8.22 4.67
N VAL A 67 -9.08 8.91 3.78
CA VAL A 67 -9.37 10.35 3.89
C VAL A 67 -10.33 10.61 5.05
N LEU A 68 -11.43 9.87 5.12
CA LEU A 68 -12.42 10.00 6.19
C LEU A 68 -11.84 9.64 7.56
N GLY A 69 -10.98 8.62 7.60
CA GLY A 69 -10.33 8.13 8.81
C GLY A 69 -9.42 9.17 9.48
N GLY A 70 -8.74 9.98 8.69
CA GLY A 70 -8.01 11.14 9.22
C GLY A 70 -8.94 12.09 9.97
N VAL A 71 -10.06 12.48 9.35
CA VAL A 71 -11.06 13.38 9.96
C VAL A 71 -11.69 12.74 11.19
N VAL A 72 -12.06 11.46 11.12
CA VAL A 72 -12.65 10.71 12.25
C VAL A 72 -11.67 10.63 13.41
N ALA A 73 -10.41 10.28 13.15
CA ALA A 73 -9.37 10.20 14.16
C ALA A 73 -9.09 11.54 14.87
N ASP A 74 -9.16 12.65 14.11
CA ASP A 74 -8.95 13.98 14.67
C ASP A 74 -10.14 14.47 15.50
N ARG A 75 -11.39 14.13 15.08
CA ARG A 75 -12.62 14.61 15.76
C ARG A 75 -13.01 13.72 16.93
N TRP A 76 -13.04 12.41 16.73
CA TRP A 76 -13.56 11.46 17.72
C TRP A 76 -12.46 10.80 18.55
N GLY A 77 -11.22 10.88 18.08
CA GLY A 77 -10.07 10.23 18.69
C GLY A 77 -9.57 9.05 17.87
N ARG A 78 -8.34 8.66 18.12
CA ARG A 78 -7.66 7.61 17.35
C ARG A 78 -8.13 6.22 17.71
N ARG A 79 -8.32 5.96 19.01
CA ARG A 79 -8.83 4.67 19.50
C ARG A 79 -10.25 4.39 19.01
N PRO A 80 -11.26 5.29 19.12
CA PRO A 80 -12.59 5.07 18.53
C PRO A 80 -12.55 4.83 17.02
N ALA A 81 -11.70 5.54 16.26
CA ALA A 81 -11.57 5.32 14.82
C ALA A 81 -11.06 3.90 14.48
N MET A 82 -10.06 3.41 15.22
CA MET A 82 -9.56 2.04 15.07
C MET A 82 -10.61 1.00 15.45
N LEU A 83 -11.33 1.20 16.55
CA LEU A 83 -12.35 0.26 17.05
C LEU A 83 -13.54 0.19 16.09
N SER A 84 -14.14 1.34 15.73
CA SER A 84 -15.30 1.39 14.84
C SER A 84 -14.99 0.81 13.46
N GLY A 85 -13.82 1.14 12.90
CA GLY A 85 -13.37 0.61 11.61
C GLY A 85 -13.23 -0.92 11.62
N ASN A 86 -12.61 -1.49 12.64
CA ASN A 86 -12.43 -2.96 12.72
C ASN A 86 -13.74 -3.69 13.01
N VAL A 87 -14.59 -3.18 13.94
CA VAL A 87 -15.87 -3.81 14.27
C VAL A 87 -16.83 -3.77 13.08
N ALA A 88 -16.96 -2.62 12.40
CA ALA A 88 -17.77 -2.52 11.20
C ALA A 88 -17.24 -3.42 10.07
N ALA A 89 -15.92 -3.47 9.86
CA ALA A 89 -15.30 -4.35 8.88
C ALA A 89 -15.56 -5.83 9.18
N ALA A 90 -15.59 -6.24 10.45
CA ALA A 90 -15.92 -7.61 10.84
C ALA A 90 -17.37 -7.99 10.47
N ALA A 91 -18.33 -7.11 10.79
CA ALA A 91 -19.73 -7.34 10.43
C ALA A 91 -19.90 -7.43 8.90
N ILE A 92 -19.24 -6.53 8.14
CA ILE A 92 -19.29 -6.52 6.68
C ILE A 92 -18.63 -7.77 6.09
N ALA A 93 -17.50 -8.21 6.64
CA ALA A 93 -16.82 -9.43 6.20
C ALA A 93 -17.73 -10.66 6.34
N LEU A 94 -18.42 -10.82 7.47
CA LEU A 94 -19.41 -11.89 7.67
C LEU A 94 -20.57 -11.79 6.65
N SER A 95 -21.14 -10.59 6.47
CA SER A 95 -22.20 -10.36 5.51
C SER A 95 -21.76 -10.69 4.08
N LEU A 96 -20.50 -10.40 3.74
CA LEU A 96 -19.93 -10.71 2.43
C LEU A 96 -19.83 -12.22 2.19
N GLY A 97 -19.40 -13.00 3.21
CA GLY A 97 -19.30 -14.45 3.13
C GLY A 97 -20.67 -15.14 2.97
N LEU A 98 -21.75 -14.52 3.48
CA LEU A 98 -23.12 -15.03 3.39
C LEU A 98 -23.87 -14.52 2.13
N SER A 99 -23.30 -13.54 1.42
CA SER A 99 -23.97 -12.92 0.29
C SER A 99 -23.84 -13.76 -0.99
N GLY A 100 -24.98 -13.96 -1.68
CA GLY A 100 -25.03 -14.60 -3.00
C GLY A 100 -25.24 -13.65 -4.16
N HIS A 101 -25.73 -12.44 -3.88
CA HIS A 101 -26.14 -11.50 -4.93
C HIS A 101 -24.96 -10.61 -5.40
N PRO A 102 -24.69 -10.51 -6.71
CA PRO A 102 -23.53 -9.76 -7.22
C PRO A 102 -23.49 -8.31 -6.74
N ALA A 103 -24.59 -7.57 -6.82
CA ALA A 103 -24.62 -6.17 -6.39
C ALA A 103 -24.34 -6.02 -4.90
N ALA A 104 -24.80 -6.96 -4.06
CA ALA A 104 -24.51 -6.95 -2.62
C ALA A 104 -23.02 -7.24 -2.34
N ILE A 105 -22.41 -8.19 -3.05
CA ILE A 105 -20.97 -8.47 -2.96
C ILE A 105 -20.16 -7.22 -3.31
N ALA A 106 -20.47 -6.53 -4.39
CA ALA A 106 -19.79 -5.31 -4.82
C ALA A 106 -19.93 -4.18 -3.75
N ALA A 107 -21.15 -3.94 -3.25
CA ALA A 107 -21.41 -2.94 -2.22
C ALA A 107 -20.71 -3.25 -0.90
N LEU A 108 -20.80 -4.51 -0.42
CA LEU A 108 -20.15 -4.95 0.82
C LEU A 108 -18.64 -4.86 0.70
N THR A 109 -18.06 -5.17 -0.45
CA THR A 109 -16.61 -5.06 -0.66
C THR A 109 -16.13 -3.61 -0.66
N LEU A 110 -16.88 -2.69 -1.27
CA LEU A 110 -16.61 -1.24 -1.17
C LEU A 110 -16.65 -0.78 0.30
N LEU A 111 -17.67 -1.18 1.05
CA LEU A 111 -17.83 -0.83 2.47
C LEU A 111 -16.73 -1.46 3.33
N LEU A 112 -16.32 -2.69 3.05
CA LEU A 112 -15.19 -3.34 3.73
C LEU A 112 -13.90 -2.53 3.55
N GLY A 113 -13.60 -2.14 2.32
CA GLY A 113 -12.47 -1.28 2.01
C GLY A 113 -12.53 0.04 2.78
N LEU A 114 -13.70 0.69 2.80
CA LEU A 114 -13.92 1.95 3.50
C LEU A 114 -13.67 1.81 5.00
N CYS A 115 -14.22 0.80 5.66
CA CYS A 115 -14.05 0.59 7.10
C CYS A 115 -12.60 0.30 7.48
N LEU A 116 -11.90 -0.53 6.71
CA LEU A 116 -10.47 -0.80 6.90
C LEU A 116 -9.62 0.45 6.64
N GLY A 117 -10.01 1.25 5.63
CA GLY A 117 -9.38 2.52 5.31
C GLY A 117 -9.47 3.52 6.45
N VAL A 118 -10.61 3.61 7.14
CA VAL A 118 -10.82 4.51 8.31
C VAL A 118 -9.85 4.19 9.46
N ALA A 119 -9.61 2.92 9.75
CA ALA A 119 -8.72 2.53 10.85
C ALA A 119 -7.23 2.82 10.57
N ARG A 120 -6.81 2.78 9.30
CA ARG A 120 -5.40 2.82 8.89
C ARG A 120 -4.61 4.07 9.32
N PRO A 121 -5.09 5.32 9.07
CA PRO A 121 -4.38 6.51 9.51
C PRO A 121 -4.32 6.63 11.03
N ALA A 122 -5.35 6.20 11.75
CA ALA A 122 -5.38 6.19 13.20
C ALA A 122 -4.30 5.27 13.80
N PHE A 123 -4.09 4.07 13.23
CA PHE A 123 -2.99 3.18 13.61
C PHE A 123 -1.63 3.84 13.46
N THR A 124 -1.34 4.38 12.28
CA THR A 124 -0.06 5.03 11.99
C THR A 124 0.19 6.22 12.90
N ALA A 125 -0.83 7.04 13.10
CA ALA A 125 -0.75 8.21 13.96
C ALA A 125 -0.50 7.82 15.42
N THR A 126 -1.19 6.79 15.93
CA THR A 126 -0.98 6.29 17.31
C THR A 126 0.46 5.77 17.50
N ILE A 127 1.02 5.04 16.53
CA ILE A 127 2.43 4.61 16.59
C ILE A 127 3.37 5.83 16.70
N ILE A 128 3.14 6.87 15.88
CA ILE A 128 3.95 8.09 15.89
C ILE A 128 3.87 8.82 17.23
N ASP A 129 2.70 8.82 17.88
CA ASP A 129 2.48 9.52 19.15
C ASP A 129 3.12 8.82 20.35
N VAL A 130 3.02 7.48 20.38
CA VAL A 130 3.52 6.71 21.53
C VAL A 130 5.02 6.50 21.47
N VAL A 131 5.66 6.75 20.31
CA VAL A 131 7.10 6.55 20.10
C VAL A 131 7.81 7.89 19.97
N GLY A 132 8.92 8.07 20.71
CA GLY A 132 9.76 9.27 20.63
C GLY A 132 10.31 9.52 19.22
N GLU A 133 10.59 10.78 18.87
CA GLU A 133 11.01 11.18 17.52
C GLU A 133 12.19 10.37 16.95
N ARG A 134 13.18 10.07 17.79
CA ARG A 134 14.37 9.30 17.40
C ARG A 134 14.06 7.88 16.94
N ASP A 135 12.99 7.29 17.47
CA ASP A 135 12.63 5.90 17.25
C ASP A 135 11.47 5.71 16.25
N ARG A 136 10.86 6.80 15.76
CA ARG A 136 9.72 6.75 14.82
C ARG A 136 10.00 5.94 13.57
N LEU A 137 11.14 6.18 12.92
CA LEU A 137 11.51 5.45 11.71
C LEU A 137 11.66 3.95 12.01
N ARG A 138 12.28 3.60 13.13
CA ARG A 138 12.47 2.22 13.58
C ARG A 138 11.13 1.54 13.87
N ALA A 139 10.24 2.22 14.57
CA ALA A 139 8.89 1.70 14.87
C ALA A 139 8.06 1.46 13.60
N LEU A 140 8.06 2.41 12.68
CA LEU A 140 7.36 2.27 11.40
C LEU A 140 7.94 1.13 10.55
N THR A 141 9.26 0.94 10.56
CA THR A 141 9.92 -0.19 9.88
C THR A 141 9.52 -1.53 10.49
N LEU A 142 9.50 -1.63 11.82
CA LEU A 142 9.03 -2.85 12.50
C LEU A 142 7.54 -3.11 12.23
N ASN A 143 6.71 -2.07 12.19
CA ASN A 143 5.30 -2.22 11.85
C ASN A 143 5.11 -2.69 10.40
N TYR A 144 5.92 -2.20 9.47
CA TYR A 144 5.92 -2.69 8.09
C TYR A 144 6.32 -4.17 7.99
N TRP A 145 7.22 -4.64 8.84
CA TRP A 145 7.53 -6.06 8.96
C TRP A 145 6.32 -6.87 9.42
N ALA A 146 5.59 -6.41 10.46
CA ALA A 146 4.36 -7.07 10.89
C ALA A 146 3.35 -7.22 9.74
N ILE A 147 3.22 -6.17 8.91
CA ILE A 147 2.34 -6.18 7.74
C ILE A 147 2.75 -7.27 6.74
N ASN A 148 4.02 -7.33 6.37
CA ASN A 148 4.48 -8.27 5.33
C ASN A 148 4.57 -9.71 5.83
N ILE A 149 5.01 -9.94 7.08
CA ILE A 149 4.98 -11.26 7.71
C ILE A 149 3.54 -11.77 7.78
N GLY A 150 2.63 -10.92 8.28
CA GLY A 150 1.22 -11.29 8.39
C GLY A 150 0.60 -11.60 7.02
N PHE A 151 0.90 -10.78 6.00
CA PHE A 151 0.43 -11.00 4.63
C PHE A 151 0.94 -12.34 4.06
N SER A 152 2.23 -12.64 4.18
CA SER A 152 2.82 -13.89 3.66
C SER A 152 2.22 -15.13 4.30
N VAL A 153 2.07 -15.11 5.63
CA VAL A 153 1.47 -16.21 6.38
C VAL A 153 -0.02 -16.34 6.05
N ALA A 154 -0.75 -15.24 6.00
CA ALA A 154 -2.17 -15.22 5.64
C ALA A 154 -2.41 -15.79 4.23
N ALA A 155 -1.58 -15.41 3.26
CA ALA A 155 -1.68 -15.93 1.89
C ALA A 155 -1.54 -17.46 1.85
N THR A 156 -0.58 -18.01 2.59
CA THR A 156 -0.37 -19.46 2.66
C THR A 156 -1.54 -20.17 3.36
N ILE A 157 -1.99 -19.66 4.52
CA ILE A 157 -3.11 -20.25 5.28
C ILE A 157 -4.41 -20.18 4.47
N ALA A 158 -4.69 -19.06 3.82
CA ALA A 158 -5.90 -18.87 3.03
C ALA A 158 -6.00 -19.90 1.88
N GLY A 159 -4.86 -20.23 1.24
CA GLY A 159 -4.81 -21.28 0.22
C GLY A 159 -5.20 -22.67 0.71
N LEU A 160 -4.91 -22.97 1.96
CA LEU A 160 -5.32 -24.22 2.60
C LEU A 160 -6.82 -24.19 2.99
N LEU A 161 -7.28 -23.08 3.54
CA LEU A 161 -8.68 -22.92 4.01
C LEU A 161 -9.70 -22.97 2.87
N VAL A 162 -9.36 -22.46 1.70
CA VAL A 162 -10.24 -22.48 0.51
C VAL A 162 -10.68 -23.91 0.11
N ARG A 163 -9.85 -24.90 0.44
CA ARG A 163 -10.19 -26.32 0.18
C ARG A 163 -11.19 -26.90 1.15
N VAL A 164 -11.27 -26.38 2.35
CA VAL A 164 -12.15 -26.90 3.41
C VAL A 164 -13.54 -26.29 3.27
N ASP A 165 -13.63 -24.98 3.43
CA ASP A 165 -14.85 -24.20 3.25
C ASP A 165 -14.48 -22.73 3.00
N PRO A 166 -14.84 -22.16 1.85
CA PRO A 166 -14.58 -20.76 1.55
C PRO A 166 -15.21 -19.78 2.54
N VAL A 167 -16.32 -20.13 3.21
CA VAL A 167 -16.98 -19.28 4.22
C VAL A 167 -16.08 -19.08 5.44
N LEU A 168 -15.24 -20.06 5.76
CA LEU A 168 -14.28 -19.95 6.88
C LEU A 168 -13.33 -18.77 6.70
N LEU A 169 -12.97 -18.40 5.48
CA LEU A 169 -12.12 -17.22 5.21
C LEU A 169 -12.76 -15.95 5.77
N PHE A 170 -14.07 -15.80 5.60
CA PHE A 170 -14.81 -14.62 6.06
C PHE A 170 -15.02 -14.67 7.58
N VAL A 171 -15.35 -15.83 8.14
CA VAL A 171 -15.55 -16.01 9.58
C VAL A 171 -14.25 -15.75 10.34
N ILE A 172 -13.12 -16.33 9.90
CA ILE A 172 -11.82 -16.12 10.55
C ILE A 172 -11.40 -14.67 10.40
N ASN A 173 -11.57 -14.07 9.22
CA ASN A 173 -11.26 -12.65 9.03
C ASN A 173 -12.07 -11.77 10.01
N ALA A 174 -13.37 -12.00 10.15
CA ALA A 174 -14.21 -11.26 11.08
C ALA A 174 -13.76 -11.47 12.53
N THR A 175 -13.47 -12.71 12.93
CA THR A 175 -12.97 -13.05 14.28
C THR A 175 -11.65 -12.32 14.58
N VAL A 176 -10.74 -12.29 13.61
CA VAL A 176 -9.46 -11.59 13.75
C VAL A 176 -9.65 -10.07 13.85
N LEU A 177 -10.56 -9.49 13.09
CA LEU A 177 -10.90 -8.06 13.18
C LEU A 177 -11.49 -7.70 14.55
N LEU A 178 -12.38 -8.54 15.09
CA LEU A 178 -12.93 -8.36 16.43
C LEU A 178 -11.86 -8.56 17.51
N GLY A 179 -11.00 -9.57 17.37
CA GLY A 179 -9.86 -9.78 18.27
C GLY A 179 -8.88 -8.60 18.25
N THR A 180 -8.62 -8.03 17.06
CA THR A 180 -7.82 -6.81 16.92
C THR A 180 -8.49 -5.63 17.62
N ALA A 181 -9.79 -5.43 17.45
CA ALA A 181 -10.55 -4.39 18.13
C ALA A 181 -10.52 -4.59 19.65
N ALA A 182 -10.72 -5.82 20.15
CA ALA A 182 -10.64 -6.14 21.58
C ALA A 182 -9.23 -5.84 22.14
N LEU A 183 -8.17 -6.28 21.46
CA LEU A 183 -6.79 -5.98 21.88
C LEU A 183 -6.54 -4.47 21.98
N ILE A 184 -6.93 -3.70 20.97
CA ILE A 184 -6.80 -2.24 20.99
C ILE A 184 -7.64 -1.64 22.11
N GLY A 185 -8.88 -2.08 22.26
CA GLY A 185 -9.80 -1.60 23.30
C GLY A 185 -9.28 -1.83 24.72
N LEU A 186 -8.57 -2.93 24.96
CA LEU A 186 -8.06 -3.28 26.29
C LEU A 186 -6.68 -2.71 26.59
N THR A 187 -5.84 -2.49 25.57
CA THR A 187 -4.40 -2.23 25.81
C THR A 187 -3.89 -0.91 25.27
N VAL A 188 -4.61 -0.28 24.34
CA VAL A 188 -4.16 0.97 23.72
C VAL A 188 -4.92 2.15 24.34
N PRO A 189 -4.23 3.06 25.04
CA PRO A 189 -4.87 4.28 25.56
C PRO A 189 -5.25 5.22 24.41
N GLU A 190 -6.23 6.10 24.67
CA GLU A 190 -6.52 7.17 23.72
C GLU A 190 -5.31 8.13 23.64
N SER A 191 -4.82 8.37 22.42
CA SER A 191 -3.67 9.23 22.16
C SER A 191 -4.06 10.52 21.43
N ARG A 192 -5.30 10.98 21.64
CA ARG A 192 -5.75 12.25 21.08
C ARG A 192 -4.75 13.35 21.47
N PRO A 193 -4.11 14.05 20.52
CA PRO A 193 -3.30 15.20 20.86
C PRO A 193 -4.18 16.12 21.68
N ALA A 194 -3.72 16.53 22.89
CA ALA A 194 -4.33 17.65 23.53
C ALA A 194 -4.41 18.75 22.46
N VAL A 195 -5.60 19.32 22.25
CA VAL A 195 -5.75 20.51 21.43
C VAL A 195 -4.99 21.60 22.17
N THR A 196 -3.65 21.53 22.13
CA THR A 196 -2.87 22.73 22.26
C THR A 196 -3.42 23.57 21.12
N ALA A 197 -4.09 24.65 21.51
CA ALA A 197 -4.34 25.76 20.63
C ALA A 197 -3.00 26.14 20.00
N ALA A 198 -2.58 25.36 19.01
CA ALA A 198 -1.62 25.79 18.04
C ALA A 198 -2.32 27.00 17.46
N GLY A 199 -1.93 28.15 17.97
CA GLY A 199 -2.28 29.43 17.41
C GLY A 199 -2.06 29.31 15.91
N PRO A 200 -2.76 30.02 15.07
CA PRO A 200 -2.77 29.86 13.63
C PRO A 200 -1.33 29.70 13.19
N ALA A 201 -0.90 28.42 13.07
CA ALA A 201 0.46 28.07 12.72
C ALA A 201 0.72 28.81 11.45
N ALA A 202 1.64 29.72 11.52
CA ALA A 202 2.03 30.72 10.57
C ALA A 202 1.41 30.45 9.20
N ARG A 203 0.38 31.22 8.84
CA ARG A 203 -0.15 31.31 7.48
C ARG A 203 0.92 31.91 6.58
N GLY A 204 2.11 31.26 6.62
CA GLY A 204 3.16 31.47 5.66
C GLY A 204 2.66 30.92 4.35
N ASP A 205 2.39 31.85 3.47
CA ASP A 205 2.14 31.70 2.04
C ASP A 205 1.18 30.56 1.67
N SER A 206 -0.09 30.91 1.61
CA SER A 206 -1.23 30.05 1.34
C SER A 206 -1.37 29.70 -0.14
N GLY A 207 -0.30 29.24 -0.76
CA GLY A 207 -0.40 28.56 -2.06
C GLY A 207 -1.26 27.31 -1.86
N GLY A 208 -2.54 27.35 -2.26
CA GLY A 208 -3.48 26.24 -2.15
C GLY A 208 -3.01 25.01 -2.92
N LEU A 209 -3.79 23.93 -2.94
CA LEU A 209 -3.56 22.73 -3.80
C LEU A 209 -3.23 23.11 -5.25
N GLY A 210 -3.70 24.27 -5.73
CA GLY A 210 -3.36 24.83 -7.04
C GLY A 210 -1.86 24.98 -7.31
N THR A 211 -1.04 25.19 -6.27
CA THR A 211 0.43 25.26 -6.45
C THR A 211 1.00 23.89 -6.85
N VAL A 212 0.57 22.84 -6.20
CA VAL A 212 1.00 21.45 -6.51
C VAL A 212 0.48 21.03 -7.88
N LEU A 213 -0.79 21.37 -8.21
CA LEU A 213 -1.43 21.05 -9.48
C LEU A 213 -0.85 21.86 -10.67
N ARG A 214 -0.04 22.88 -10.42
CA ARG A 214 0.72 23.61 -11.46
C ARG A 214 2.17 23.13 -11.59
N ASP A 215 2.66 22.32 -10.65
CA ASP A 215 4.02 21.75 -10.72
C ASP A 215 4.06 20.57 -11.70
N ARG A 216 4.27 20.86 -12.98
CA ARG A 216 4.29 19.87 -14.06
C ARG A 216 5.31 18.76 -13.83
N VAL A 217 6.46 19.08 -13.22
CA VAL A 217 7.52 18.08 -12.95
C VAL A 217 7.06 17.08 -11.91
N PHE A 218 6.44 17.57 -10.84
CA PHE A 218 5.89 16.72 -9.79
C PHE A 218 4.68 15.92 -10.28
N LEU A 219 3.78 16.53 -11.04
CA LEU A 219 2.62 15.82 -11.61
C LEU A 219 3.04 14.71 -12.57
N THR A 220 4.02 14.96 -13.42
CA THR A 220 4.58 13.92 -14.31
C THR A 220 5.18 12.79 -13.51
N PHE A 221 5.94 13.09 -12.46
CA PHE A 221 6.48 12.07 -11.55
C PHE A 221 5.36 11.25 -10.87
N THR A 222 4.32 11.91 -10.35
CA THR A 222 3.17 11.26 -9.71
C THR A 222 2.39 10.38 -10.69
N ALA A 223 2.16 10.86 -11.91
CA ALA A 223 1.47 10.10 -12.95
C ALA A 223 2.26 8.84 -13.36
N LEU A 224 3.57 8.97 -13.61
CA LEU A 224 4.41 7.82 -13.96
C LEU A 224 4.50 6.81 -12.81
N THR A 225 4.56 7.29 -11.57
CA THR A 225 4.53 6.40 -10.40
C THR A 225 3.17 5.74 -10.25
N GLY A 226 2.07 6.46 -10.48
CA GLY A 226 0.71 5.90 -10.48
C GLY A 226 0.54 4.80 -11.52
N LEU A 227 1.07 4.97 -12.74
CA LEU A 227 1.07 3.94 -13.79
C LEU A 227 1.93 2.73 -13.41
N ALA A 228 3.08 2.93 -12.76
CA ALA A 228 3.89 1.81 -12.26
C ALA A 228 3.14 1.03 -11.16
N TRP A 229 2.47 1.73 -10.22
CA TRP A 229 1.62 1.09 -9.22
C TRP A 229 0.41 0.40 -9.86
N LEU A 230 -0.18 0.94 -10.93
CA LEU A 230 -1.26 0.29 -11.65
C LEU A 230 -0.87 -1.09 -12.17
N CYS A 231 0.35 -1.24 -12.67
CA CYS A 231 0.88 -2.54 -13.08
C CYS A 231 0.95 -3.51 -11.88
N ILE A 232 1.44 -3.06 -10.73
CA ILE A 232 1.56 -3.89 -9.52
C ILE A 232 0.17 -4.25 -8.98
N GLU A 233 -0.75 -3.30 -8.88
CA GLU A 233 -2.10 -3.53 -8.36
C GLU A 233 -2.93 -4.47 -9.26
N ALA A 234 -2.68 -4.49 -10.58
CA ALA A 234 -3.29 -5.44 -11.48
C ALA A 234 -2.81 -6.89 -11.25
N SER A 235 -1.65 -7.09 -10.59
CA SER A 235 -1.13 -8.43 -10.27
C SER A 235 -2.01 -9.22 -9.29
N VAL A 236 -2.98 -8.57 -8.64
CA VAL A 236 -4.01 -9.24 -7.84
C VAL A 236 -4.85 -10.24 -8.67
N LEU A 237 -4.79 -10.13 -10.00
CA LEU A 237 -5.43 -11.06 -10.93
C LEU A 237 -4.58 -12.31 -11.25
N LEU A 238 -3.42 -12.49 -10.59
CA LEU A 238 -2.60 -13.70 -10.73
C LEU A 238 -3.38 -15.02 -10.54
N PRO A 239 -4.39 -15.12 -9.64
CA PRO A 239 -5.22 -16.31 -9.55
C PRO A 239 -5.97 -16.65 -10.84
N VAL A 240 -6.32 -15.65 -11.65
CA VAL A 240 -6.99 -15.85 -12.94
C VAL A 240 -6.05 -16.54 -13.93
N ALA A 241 -4.76 -16.17 -13.92
CA ALA A 241 -3.73 -16.82 -14.73
C ALA A 241 -3.53 -18.28 -14.30
N LEU A 242 -3.39 -18.52 -13.00
CA LEU A 242 -3.24 -19.88 -12.47
C LEU A 242 -4.42 -20.77 -12.86
N GLN A 243 -5.63 -20.26 -12.82
CA GLN A 243 -6.81 -21.00 -13.22
C GLN A 243 -6.85 -21.26 -14.74
N ALA A 244 -6.44 -20.31 -15.56
CA ALA A 244 -6.37 -20.45 -17.01
C ALA A 244 -5.40 -21.58 -17.42
N ASP A 245 -4.30 -21.74 -16.68
CA ASP A 245 -3.32 -22.81 -16.89
C ASP A 245 -3.66 -24.13 -16.17
N GLY A 246 -4.87 -24.25 -15.61
CA GLY A 246 -5.32 -25.45 -14.90
C GLY A 246 -4.62 -25.70 -13.56
N LEU A 247 -3.92 -24.72 -13.02
CA LEU A 247 -3.27 -24.83 -11.73
C LEU A 247 -4.26 -24.68 -10.57
N PRO A 248 -4.09 -25.41 -9.46
CA PRO A 248 -5.04 -25.37 -8.36
C PRO A 248 -5.02 -24.01 -7.65
N ALA A 249 -6.19 -23.54 -7.24
CA ALA A 249 -6.35 -22.27 -6.50
C ALA A 249 -5.45 -22.17 -5.25
N THR A 250 -5.07 -23.31 -4.67
CA THR A 250 -4.15 -23.41 -3.53
C THR A 250 -2.70 -23.03 -3.85
N ALA A 251 -2.30 -23.05 -5.13
CA ALA A 251 -0.97 -22.65 -5.54
C ALA A 251 -0.76 -21.13 -5.35
N TYR A 252 -1.83 -20.32 -5.41
CA TYR A 252 -1.72 -18.87 -5.29
C TYR A 252 -1.08 -18.41 -3.96
N GLY A 253 -1.50 -19.01 -2.85
CA GLY A 253 -0.99 -18.62 -1.51
C GLY A 253 0.54 -18.71 -1.40
N PRO A 254 1.15 -19.87 -1.61
CA PRO A 254 2.61 -20.04 -1.60
C PRO A 254 3.32 -19.14 -2.63
N ILE A 255 2.77 -18.99 -3.84
CA ILE A 255 3.36 -18.15 -4.88
C ILE A 255 3.43 -16.68 -4.42
N ILE A 256 2.32 -16.11 -3.95
CA ILE A 256 2.31 -14.71 -3.53
C ILE A 256 3.03 -14.49 -2.18
N ALA A 257 3.17 -15.52 -1.35
CA ALA A 257 3.94 -15.45 -0.12
C ALA A 257 5.44 -15.18 -0.40
N VAL A 258 5.94 -15.54 -1.59
CA VAL A 258 7.30 -15.18 -2.04
C VAL A 258 7.50 -13.66 -2.03
N ASN A 259 6.51 -12.89 -2.49
CA ASN A 259 6.56 -11.41 -2.47
C ASN A 259 6.76 -10.89 -1.03
N GLY A 260 5.89 -11.26 -0.10
CA GLY A 260 5.99 -10.78 1.28
C GLY A 260 7.27 -11.24 1.99
N LEU A 261 7.71 -12.49 1.76
CA LEU A 261 8.95 -13.02 2.33
C LEU A 261 10.17 -12.25 1.81
N MET A 262 10.22 -11.99 0.50
CA MET A 262 11.30 -11.20 -0.10
C MET A 262 11.35 -9.78 0.46
N ILE A 263 10.19 -9.13 0.63
CA ILE A 263 10.13 -7.80 1.22
C ILE A 263 10.69 -7.84 2.66
N VAL A 264 10.27 -8.80 3.48
CA VAL A 264 10.77 -8.95 4.86
C VAL A 264 12.28 -9.14 4.92
N LEU A 265 12.82 -10.03 4.08
CA LEU A 265 14.25 -10.34 4.06
C LEU A 265 15.08 -9.21 3.44
N GLY A 266 14.60 -8.63 2.36
CA GLY A 266 15.36 -7.67 1.54
C GLY A 266 15.26 -6.23 1.99
N GLN A 267 14.23 -5.83 2.72
CA GLN A 267 13.99 -4.44 3.11
C GLN A 267 15.12 -3.83 3.95
N LEU A 268 15.90 -4.65 4.65
CA LEU A 268 17.08 -4.19 5.40
C LEU A 268 18.24 -3.79 4.49
N PHE A 269 18.35 -4.39 3.33
CA PHE A 269 19.50 -4.27 2.42
C PHE A 269 19.19 -3.37 1.23
N VAL A 270 18.01 -3.53 0.63
CA VAL A 270 17.63 -2.84 -0.61
C VAL A 270 17.71 -1.32 -0.51
N PRO A 271 17.20 -0.63 0.54
CA PRO A 271 17.31 0.82 0.63
C PRO A 271 18.77 1.32 0.68
N ARG A 272 19.67 0.55 1.31
CA ARG A 272 21.10 0.88 1.37
C ARG A 272 21.78 0.70 0.03
N LEU A 273 21.41 -0.36 -0.72
CA LEU A 273 21.94 -0.62 -2.05
C LEU A 273 21.45 0.43 -3.04
N VAL A 274 20.14 0.65 -3.06
CA VAL A 274 19.47 1.61 -3.96
C VAL A 274 19.89 3.05 -3.69
N GLY A 275 20.15 3.42 -2.44
CA GLY A 275 20.57 4.76 -2.04
C GLY A 275 21.94 5.20 -2.59
N ARG A 276 22.73 4.28 -3.17
CA ARG A 276 24.02 4.57 -3.82
C ARG A 276 23.88 5.03 -5.26
N PHE A 277 22.71 4.85 -5.88
CA PHE A 277 22.45 5.14 -7.28
C PHE A 277 21.58 6.39 -7.46
N ASP A 278 21.59 6.93 -8.67
CA ASP A 278 20.66 8.01 -9.06
C ASP A 278 19.22 7.53 -8.94
N ARG A 279 18.42 8.24 -8.13
CA ARG A 279 17.05 7.85 -7.78
C ARG A 279 16.14 7.73 -9.00
N SER A 280 16.29 8.64 -9.98
CA SER A 280 15.49 8.62 -11.19
C SER A 280 15.79 7.43 -12.08
N ARG A 281 17.07 7.06 -12.20
CA ARG A 281 17.50 5.86 -12.94
C ARG A 281 17.08 4.59 -12.20
N THR A 282 17.18 4.59 -10.88
CA THR A 282 16.73 3.47 -10.04
C THR A 282 15.25 3.18 -10.27
N VAL A 283 14.38 4.20 -10.27
CA VAL A 283 12.95 4.00 -10.55
C VAL A 283 12.75 3.42 -11.96
N ALA A 284 13.44 3.92 -12.97
CA ALA A 284 13.30 3.40 -14.33
C ALA A 284 13.71 1.93 -14.45
N VAL A 285 14.87 1.57 -13.88
CA VAL A 285 15.34 0.16 -13.86
C VAL A 285 14.40 -0.72 -13.05
N ALA A 286 13.92 -0.24 -11.91
CA ALA A 286 12.98 -0.97 -11.07
C ALA A 286 11.67 -1.29 -11.81
N VAL A 287 11.09 -0.30 -12.50
CA VAL A 287 9.88 -0.49 -13.32
C VAL A 287 10.14 -1.45 -14.49
N LEU A 288 11.33 -1.41 -15.10
CA LEU A 288 11.71 -2.35 -16.14
C LEU A 288 11.78 -3.79 -15.60
N VAL A 289 12.35 -3.99 -14.41
CA VAL A 289 12.39 -5.31 -13.74
C VAL A 289 10.98 -5.81 -13.42
N ILE A 290 10.07 -4.93 -12.97
CA ILE A 290 8.65 -5.27 -12.77
C ILE A 290 8.05 -5.74 -14.10
N GLY A 291 8.23 -4.98 -15.18
CA GLY A 291 7.72 -5.33 -16.50
C GLY A 291 8.28 -6.66 -17.02
N THR A 292 9.58 -6.93 -16.78
CA THR A 292 10.19 -8.22 -17.12
C THR A 292 9.53 -9.36 -16.36
N GLY A 293 9.27 -9.18 -15.05
CA GLY A 293 8.54 -10.18 -14.26
C GLY A 293 7.16 -10.48 -14.84
N PHE A 294 6.42 -9.46 -15.27
CA PHE A 294 5.10 -9.65 -15.91
C PHE A 294 5.21 -10.29 -17.30
N ALA A 295 6.22 -9.95 -18.12
CA ALA A 295 6.45 -10.64 -19.37
C ALA A 295 6.71 -12.16 -19.16
N LEU A 296 7.49 -12.48 -18.13
CA LEU A 296 7.72 -13.88 -17.74
C LEU A 296 6.45 -14.56 -17.22
N THR A 297 5.55 -13.81 -16.57
CA THR A 297 4.27 -14.36 -16.10
C THR A 297 3.38 -14.81 -17.27
N ALA A 298 3.43 -14.11 -18.41
CA ALA A 298 2.72 -14.53 -19.62
C ALA A 298 3.27 -15.85 -20.25
N LEU A 299 4.44 -16.29 -19.83
CA LEU A 299 5.09 -17.52 -20.31
C LEU A 299 5.08 -18.63 -19.24
N ALA A 300 4.49 -18.35 -18.08
CA ALA A 300 4.52 -19.30 -16.97
C ALA A 300 3.39 -20.33 -17.14
N ASP A 301 3.75 -21.60 -16.93
CA ASP A 301 2.87 -22.77 -17.01
C ASP A 301 2.91 -23.64 -15.76
N SER A 302 3.80 -23.34 -14.83
CA SER A 302 4.04 -24.15 -13.63
C SER A 302 4.13 -23.30 -12.36
N VAL A 303 3.77 -23.89 -11.22
CA VAL A 303 3.80 -23.22 -9.89
C VAL A 303 5.17 -22.61 -9.60
N TRP A 304 6.25 -23.32 -9.96
CA TRP A 304 7.62 -22.85 -9.71
C TRP A 304 8.00 -21.68 -10.60
N PHE A 305 7.54 -21.70 -11.86
CA PHE A 305 7.81 -20.60 -12.76
C PHE A 305 7.01 -19.35 -12.37
N TYR A 306 5.74 -19.51 -11.97
CA TYR A 306 4.97 -18.40 -11.37
C TYR A 306 5.66 -17.83 -10.12
N ALA A 307 6.17 -18.68 -9.21
CA ALA A 307 6.91 -18.20 -8.04
C ALA A 307 8.18 -17.43 -8.42
N PHE A 308 8.88 -17.87 -9.47
CA PHE A 308 10.05 -17.19 -10.02
C PHE A 308 9.67 -15.82 -10.61
N THR A 309 8.55 -15.71 -11.35
CA THR A 309 8.11 -14.42 -11.90
C THR A 309 7.74 -13.42 -10.79
N VAL A 310 7.09 -13.89 -9.72
CA VAL A 310 6.81 -13.11 -8.51
C VAL A 310 8.11 -12.61 -7.88
N LEU A 311 9.13 -13.45 -7.78
CA LEU A 311 10.45 -13.05 -7.29
C LEU A 311 11.03 -11.91 -8.13
N VAL A 312 10.97 -12.02 -9.46
CA VAL A 312 11.53 -11.01 -10.37
C VAL A 312 10.83 -9.66 -10.20
N TRP A 313 9.49 -9.60 -10.31
CA TRP A 313 8.82 -8.30 -10.20
C TRP A 313 8.88 -7.72 -8.77
N THR A 314 8.97 -8.57 -7.73
CA THR A 314 9.17 -8.11 -6.35
C THR A 314 10.51 -7.41 -6.16
N LEU A 315 11.59 -7.86 -6.80
CA LEU A 315 12.88 -7.16 -6.77
C LEU A 315 12.74 -5.71 -7.30
N GLY A 316 11.98 -5.54 -8.37
CA GLY A 316 11.66 -4.22 -8.91
C GLY A 316 10.85 -3.38 -7.92
N GLU A 317 9.79 -3.92 -7.34
CA GLU A 317 8.95 -3.25 -6.35
C GLU A 317 9.76 -2.77 -5.13
N MET A 318 10.63 -3.63 -4.61
CA MET A 318 11.50 -3.33 -3.47
C MET A 318 12.49 -2.20 -3.76
N ALA A 319 12.97 -2.09 -4.99
CA ALA A 319 13.86 -1.00 -5.41
C ALA A 319 13.09 0.31 -5.70
N MET A 320 11.90 0.20 -6.29
CA MET A 320 11.05 1.34 -6.66
C MET A 320 10.55 2.11 -5.43
N THR A 321 10.07 1.41 -4.41
CA THR A 321 9.38 2.00 -3.26
C THR A 321 10.23 3.03 -2.49
N PRO A 322 11.47 2.73 -2.04
CA PRO A 322 12.31 3.69 -1.35
C PRO A 322 12.79 4.83 -2.28
N ALA A 323 13.03 4.55 -3.56
CA ALA A 323 13.43 5.55 -4.53
C ALA A 323 12.31 6.59 -4.77
N ASN A 324 11.05 6.12 -4.92
CA ASN A 324 9.88 7.00 -5.07
C ASN A 324 9.63 7.83 -3.80
N SER A 325 9.75 7.25 -2.61
CA SER A 325 9.60 7.97 -1.35
C SER A 325 10.64 9.10 -1.22
N ALA A 326 11.89 8.82 -1.59
CA ALA A 326 12.95 9.80 -1.58
C ALA A 326 12.76 10.90 -2.64
N LEU A 327 12.32 10.56 -3.86
CA LEU A 327 12.01 11.54 -4.91
C LEU A 327 10.82 12.42 -4.52
N THR A 328 9.77 11.85 -3.90
CA THR A 328 8.64 12.63 -3.39
C THR A 328 9.11 13.68 -2.37
N ALA A 329 9.99 13.30 -1.45
CA ALA A 329 10.55 14.22 -0.45
C ALA A 329 11.44 15.30 -1.10
N ASP A 330 12.28 14.93 -2.06
CA ASP A 330 13.20 15.86 -2.74
C ASP A 330 12.47 16.86 -3.67
N LEU A 331 11.37 16.44 -4.29
CA LEU A 331 10.55 17.29 -5.19
C LEU A 331 9.59 18.20 -4.41
N SER A 332 9.40 17.95 -3.13
CA SER A 332 8.44 18.67 -2.28
C SER A 332 9.12 19.82 -1.54
N PRO A 333 8.70 21.09 -1.72
CA PRO A 333 9.15 22.19 -0.89
C PRO A 333 8.85 21.92 0.60
N ALA A 334 9.78 22.27 1.50
CA ALA A 334 9.67 21.94 2.93
C ALA A 334 8.34 22.40 3.57
N ALA A 335 7.87 23.58 3.23
CA ALA A 335 6.62 24.17 3.75
C ALA A 335 5.34 23.50 3.20
N GLN A 336 5.44 22.70 2.12
CA GLN A 336 4.27 22.15 1.40
C GLN A 336 4.30 20.61 1.31
N ARG A 337 5.21 19.93 2.02
CA ARG A 337 5.40 18.47 1.95
C ARG A 337 4.11 17.67 2.11
N GLY A 338 3.23 18.08 3.02
CA GLY A 338 1.95 17.40 3.23
C GLY A 338 1.04 17.42 2.00
N ARG A 339 0.97 18.56 1.29
CA ARG A 339 0.16 18.71 0.07
C ARG A 339 0.72 17.87 -1.08
N TYR A 340 2.04 17.88 -1.27
CA TYR A 340 2.72 17.06 -2.27
C TYR A 340 2.52 15.56 -1.99
N GLN A 341 2.68 15.15 -0.73
CA GLN A 341 2.42 13.76 -0.31
C GLN A 341 0.95 13.37 -0.53
N GLY A 342 0.00 14.28 -0.28
CA GLY A 342 -1.42 14.05 -0.56
C GLY A 342 -1.68 13.77 -2.04
N VAL A 343 -1.15 14.62 -2.94
CA VAL A 343 -1.30 14.42 -4.39
C VAL A 343 -0.60 13.14 -4.86
N TYR A 344 0.59 12.83 -4.33
CA TYR A 344 1.28 11.57 -4.60
C TYR A 344 0.42 10.35 -4.21
N SER A 345 -0.22 10.40 -3.04
CA SER A 345 -1.08 9.32 -2.56
C SER A 345 -2.32 9.10 -3.42
N LEU A 346 -2.83 10.14 -4.10
CA LEU A 346 -3.93 10.01 -5.06
C LEU A 346 -3.54 9.15 -6.27
N GLY A 347 -2.28 9.24 -6.73
CA GLY A 347 -1.77 8.38 -7.81
C GLY A 347 -1.81 6.89 -7.43
N HIS A 348 -1.41 6.57 -6.22
CA HIS A 348 -1.48 5.18 -5.72
C HIS A 348 -2.94 4.73 -5.50
N ALA A 349 -3.79 5.58 -4.91
CA ALA A 349 -5.21 5.28 -4.73
C ALA A 349 -5.92 5.01 -6.08
N PHE A 350 -5.60 5.81 -7.10
CA PHE A 350 -6.09 5.57 -8.46
C PHE A 350 -5.62 4.21 -9.00
N ALA A 351 -4.36 3.85 -8.80
CA ALA A 351 -3.80 2.57 -9.24
C ALA A 351 -4.51 1.38 -8.59
N THR A 352 -4.73 1.42 -7.28
CA THR A 352 -5.42 0.38 -6.51
C THR A 352 -6.88 0.20 -6.97
N PHE A 353 -7.53 1.28 -7.43
CA PHE A 353 -8.86 1.22 -8.01
C PHE A 353 -8.84 0.74 -9.46
N ALA A 354 -8.06 1.40 -10.31
CA ALA A 354 -8.09 1.20 -11.75
C ALA A 354 -7.36 -0.06 -12.21
N GLY A 355 -6.27 -0.47 -11.53
CA GLY A 355 -5.45 -1.62 -11.91
C GLY A 355 -6.26 -2.92 -12.01
N PRO A 356 -6.94 -3.36 -10.96
CA PRO A 356 -7.77 -4.57 -11.01
C PRO A 356 -8.92 -4.49 -12.04
N ILE A 357 -9.56 -3.31 -12.17
CA ILE A 357 -10.67 -3.12 -13.12
C ILE A 357 -10.18 -3.26 -14.56
N LEU A 358 -9.15 -2.51 -14.93
CA LEU A 358 -8.61 -2.54 -16.28
C LEU A 358 -7.98 -3.90 -16.58
N GLY A 359 -7.24 -4.46 -15.63
CA GLY A 359 -6.67 -5.80 -15.76
C GLY A 359 -7.76 -6.87 -15.96
N GLY A 360 -8.82 -6.84 -15.16
CA GLY A 360 -9.94 -7.76 -15.27
C GLY A 360 -10.67 -7.65 -16.62
N GLN A 361 -10.81 -6.43 -17.15
CA GLN A 361 -11.41 -6.22 -18.48
C GLN A 361 -10.52 -6.80 -19.60
N VAL A 362 -9.21 -6.59 -19.53
CA VAL A 362 -8.27 -7.15 -20.52
C VAL A 362 -8.28 -8.68 -20.45
N ALA A 363 -8.16 -9.25 -19.25
CA ALA A 363 -8.18 -10.70 -19.05
C ALA A 363 -9.48 -11.34 -19.56
N HIS A 364 -10.63 -10.65 -19.40
CA HIS A 364 -11.94 -11.15 -19.83
C HIS A 364 -12.21 -10.99 -21.32
N ARG A 365 -11.83 -9.83 -21.92
CA ARG A 365 -12.20 -9.50 -23.30
C ARG A 365 -11.17 -9.92 -24.33
N VAL A 366 -9.91 -10.07 -23.93
CA VAL A 366 -8.81 -10.41 -24.84
C VAL A 366 -8.23 -11.77 -24.45
N SER A 367 -7.35 -11.79 -23.45
CA SER A 367 -6.81 -13.01 -22.84
C SER A 367 -6.04 -12.67 -21.56
N VAL A 368 -5.73 -13.68 -20.77
CA VAL A 368 -4.88 -13.57 -19.58
C VAL A 368 -3.45 -13.19 -19.97
N ASP A 369 -2.90 -13.79 -21.03
CA ASP A 369 -1.56 -13.45 -21.54
C ASP A 369 -1.49 -12.02 -22.03
N ALA A 370 -2.55 -11.53 -22.71
CA ALA A 370 -2.63 -10.14 -23.14
C ALA A 370 -2.60 -9.17 -21.95
N LEU A 371 -3.17 -9.54 -20.80
CA LEU A 371 -3.04 -8.77 -19.58
C LEU A 371 -1.56 -8.63 -19.17
N TRP A 372 -0.85 -9.73 -19.03
CA TRP A 372 0.55 -9.72 -18.56
C TRP A 372 1.49 -9.02 -19.55
N LEU A 373 1.34 -9.30 -20.85
CA LEU A 373 2.10 -8.61 -21.91
C LEU A 373 1.77 -7.12 -21.97
N GLY A 374 0.50 -6.75 -21.79
CA GLY A 374 0.06 -5.35 -21.72
C GLY A 374 0.67 -4.60 -20.53
N LEU A 375 0.70 -5.23 -19.35
CA LEU A 375 1.35 -4.68 -18.14
C LEU A 375 2.87 -4.54 -18.36
N SER A 376 3.51 -5.52 -19.00
CA SER A 376 4.93 -5.44 -19.36
C SER A 376 5.20 -4.29 -20.34
N GLY A 377 4.39 -4.16 -21.40
CA GLY A 377 4.50 -3.05 -22.36
C GLY A 377 4.29 -1.70 -21.70
N LEU A 378 3.30 -1.57 -20.81
CA LEU A 378 3.09 -0.36 -20.02
C LEU A 378 4.29 -0.03 -19.13
N ALA A 379 4.84 -1.04 -18.45
CA ALA A 379 6.03 -0.87 -17.60
C ALA A 379 7.24 -0.40 -18.43
N LEU A 380 7.44 -0.92 -19.64
CA LEU A 380 8.49 -0.48 -20.57
C LEU A 380 8.31 1.00 -20.93
N VAL A 381 7.11 1.42 -21.30
CA VAL A 381 6.78 2.82 -21.62
C VAL A 381 7.02 3.71 -20.40
N VAL A 382 6.58 3.29 -19.21
CA VAL A 382 6.78 4.04 -17.96
C VAL A 382 8.27 4.14 -17.61
N ALA A 383 9.04 3.06 -17.79
CA ALA A 383 10.49 3.08 -17.56
C ALA A 383 11.20 4.07 -18.49
N ALA A 384 10.90 4.02 -19.78
CA ALA A 384 11.43 4.96 -20.77
C ALA A 384 11.06 6.42 -20.42
N ALA A 385 9.78 6.68 -20.13
CA ALA A 385 9.30 8.01 -19.72
C ALA A 385 9.99 8.52 -18.44
N ASN A 386 10.27 7.63 -17.47
CA ASN A 386 11.05 7.97 -16.27
C ASN A 386 12.48 8.39 -16.59
N LEU A 387 13.14 7.76 -17.57
CA LEU A 387 14.48 8.15 -18.02
C LEU A 387 14.45 9.52 -18.70
N PHE A 388 13.48 9.77 -19.58
CA PHE A 388 13.33 11.10 -20.23
C PHE A 388 13.03 12.21 -19.21
N ALA A 389 12.17 11.95 -18.22
CA ALA A 389 11.82 12.90 -17.17
C ALA A 389 12.95 13.11 -16.13
N ALA A 390 13.96 12.25 -16.09
CA ALA A 390 15.03 12.30 -15.07
C ALA A 390 15.77 13.65 -15.06
N ARG A 391 16.09 14.20 -16.25
CA ARG A 391 16.81 15.47 -16.36
C ARG A 391 16.01 16.64 -15.77
N SER A 392 14.71 16.73 -16.04
CA SER A 392 13.85 17.80 -15.52
C SER A 392 13.68 17.67 -14.00
N ARG A 393 13.51 16.45 -13.47
CA ARG A 393 13.46 16.18 -12.04
C ARG A 393 14.75 16.60 -11.33
N ASN A 394 15.90 16.18 -11.85
CA ASN A 394 17.20 16.50 -11.24
C ASN A 394 17.47 18.01 -11.22
N ARG A 395 17.09 18.74 -12.29
CA ARG A 395 17.16 20.22 -12.31
C ARG A 395 16.23 20.84 -11.26
N ARG A 396 15.01 20.35 -11.13
CA ARG A 396 14.04 20.83 -10.13
C ARG A 396 14.55 20.60 -8.71
N ILE A 397 15.10 19.41 -8.42
CA ILE A 397 15.70 19.08 -7.11
C ILE A 397 16.87 20.00 -6.80
N ALA A 398 17.76 20.24 -7.76
CA ALA A 398 18.88 21.15 -7.60
C ALA A 398 18.42 22.58 -7.28
N ALA A 399 17.40 23.09 -8.00
CA ALA A 399 16.82 24.40 -7.73
C ALA A 399 16.20 24.51 -6.34
N LEU A 400 15.47 23.49 -5.86
CA LEU A 400 14.90 23.46 -4.51
C LEU A 400 15.99 23.45 -3.44
N ARG A 401 17.05 22.68 -3.63
CA ARG A 401 18.19 22.65 -2.69
C ARG A 401 18.94 23.98 -2.63
N ALA A 402 19.16 24.63 -3.78
CA ALA A 402 19.78 25.95 -3.84
C ALA A 402 18.94 27.02 -3.12
N ALA A 403 17.61 26.99 -3.31
CA ALA A 403 16.70 27.90 -2.62
C ALA A 403 16.70 27.72 -1.07
N THR A 404 16.92 26.48 -0.60
CA THR A 404 16.99 26.20 0.83
C THR A 404 18.36 26.55 1.44
N ALA A 405 19.43 26.56 0.64
CA ALA A 405 20.77 26.90 1.07
C ALA A 405 21.07 28.41 1.02
N ALA A 406 20.23 29.22 0.36
CA ALA A 406 20.39 30.67 0.30
C ALA A 406 20.25 31.29 1.72
N PRO A 407 21.21 32.12 2.18
CA PRO A 407 21.12 32.75 3.49
C PRO A 407 19.87 33.64 3.58
N THR A 408 19.15 33.53 4.68
CA THR A 408 18.01 34.43 4.98
C THR A 408 18.52 35.87 4.92
N PRO A 409 17.93 36.77 4.10
CA PRO A 409 18.34 38.17 4.10
C PRO A 409 18.24 38.71 5.52
N PRO A 410 19.22 39.52 5.96
CA PRO A 410 19.19 40.11 7.29
C PRO A 410 17.87 40.86 7.47
N ALA A 411 17.22 40.61 8.61
CA ALA A 411 16.00 41.34 8.97
C ALA A 411 16.29 42.84 8.85
N VAL A 412 15.62 43.53 7.94
CA VAL A 412 15.71 45.00 7.85
C VAL A 412 15.21 45.53 9.19
N ALA A 413 16.13 46.03 10.00
CA ALA A 413 15.80 46.73 11.23
C ALA A 413 14.91 47.91 10.83
N VAL A 414 13.62 47.81 11.09
CA VAL A 414 12.71 48.95 11.02
C VAL A 414 13.15 49.87 12.15
N ALA A 415 13.93 50.88 11.78
CA ALA A 415 14.25 51.98 12.71
C ALA A 415 12.96 52.66 13.11
N ALA A 416 12.72 52.73 14.41
CA ALA A 416 11.63 53.42 15.04
C ALA A 416 11.74 54.95 14.86
#